data_12a507252be16874d14bf1020e32c7a2
#
_entry.id   12a507252be16874d14bf1020e32c7a2
#
_cell.length_a   1.000
_cell.length_b   1.000
_cell.length_c   1.000
_cell.angle_alpha   90.00
_cell.angle_beta   90.00
_cell.angle_gamma   90.00
#
_symmetry.space_group_name_H-M   'P 1'
#
loop_
_entity.id
_entity.type
_entity.pdbx_description
1 polymer ?
#
loop_
_entity_poly.entity_id
_entity_poly.type
_entity_poly.pdbx_seq_one_letter_code
_entity_poly.pdbx_strand_id
1 'polypeptide(L)'
;MGRYYIWFVVIVAGLAGVIRVLLPRRFAELQLANLRKAASLSRARVKASVFFAVGVLFTALYFSPWGHQAWVLIGTIFSFLSAAEVFFQAKYQSLDALIFQSRLLGILYLGLAAGSYVMLTRI
;
A
#
# COMPACT_ATOMS: atom_id res chain seq x y z
N MET A 1 -1.18 -4.33 22.05
CA MET A 1 -1.50 -4.86 20.71
C MET A 1 -1.16 -3.90 19.58
N GLY A 2 -1.41 -2.60 19.74
CA GLY A 2 -1.11 -1.62 18.69
C GLY A 2 0.35 -1.57 18.26
N ARG A 3 1.29 -1.81 19.17
CA ARG A 3 2.73 -1.80 18.85
C ARG A 3 3.13 -2.86 17.84
N TYR A 4 2.63 -4.09 17.97
CA TYR A 4 2.96 -5.16 17.03
C TYR A 4 2.43 -4.88 15.64
N TYR A 5 1.23 -4.31 15.57
CA TYR A 5 0.65 -3.89 14.30
C TYR A 5 1.47 -2.81 13.63
N ILE A 6 1.89 -1.80 14.39
CA ILE A 6 2.72 -0.70 13.86
C ILE A 6 4.07 -1.24 13.39
N TRP A 7 4.72 -2.12 14.15
CA TRP A 7 5.95 -2.79 13.73
C TRP A 7 5.76 -3.56 12.43
N PHE A 8 4.66 -4.30 12.31
CA PHE A 8 4.32 -5.02 11.09
C PHE A 8 4.23 -4.07 9.90
N VAL A 9 3.52 -2.96 10.05
CA VAL A 9 3.37 -1.96 8.99
C VAL A 9 4.72 -1.34 8.64
N VAL A 10 5.55 -1.01 9.62
CA VAL A 10 6.89 -0.46 9.38
C VAL A 10 7.73 -1.41 8.52
N ILE A 11 7.77 -2.67 8.90
CA ILE A 11 8.55 -3.68 8.17
C ILE A 11 8.01 -3.88 6.76
N VAL A 12 6.71 -4.11 6.62
CA VAL A 12 6.08 -4.40 5.32
C VAL A 12 6.17 -3.18 4.39
N ALA A 13 5.81 -2.00 4.89
CA ALA A 13 5.87 -0.77 4.09
C ALA A 13 7.32 -0.40 3.74
N GLY A 14 8.25 -0.59 4.67
CA GLY A 14 9.67 -0.37 4.43
C GLY A 14 10.22 -1.27 3.35
N LEU A 15 9.96 -2.58 3.43
CA LEU A 15 10.40 -3.53 2.41
C LEU A 15 9.75 -3.25 1.06
N ALA A 16 8.44 -2.99 1.05
CA ALA A 16 7.72 -2.67 -0.18
C ALA A 16 8.27 -1.40 -0.83
N GLY A 17 8.53 -0.37 -0.04
CA GLY A 17 9.10 0.89 -0.54
C GLY A 17 10.51 0.72 -1.08
N VAL A 18 11.37 0.00 -0.35
CA VAL A 18 12.76 -0.25 -0.77
C VAL A 18 12.80 -1.01 -2.09
N ILE A 19 12.02 -2.08 -2.21
CA ILE A 19 11.97 -2.88 -3.44
C ILE A 19 11.52 -2.00 -4.62
N ARG A 20 10.50 -1.18 -4.42
CA ARG A 20 9.96 -0.34 -5.49
C ARG A 20 10.90 0.78 -5.91
N VAL A 21 11.67 1.32 -4.98
CA VAL A 21 12.61 2.43 -5.26
C VAL A 21 13.92 1.91 -5.84
N LEU A 22 14.47 0.82 -5.29
CA LEU A 22 15.77 0.28 -5.72
C LEU A 22 15.68 -0.58 -6.97
N LEU A 23 14.59 -1.30 -7.16
CA LEU A 23 14.38 -2.20 -8.29
C LEU A 23 13.06 -1.90 -9.02
N PRO A 24 12.85 -0.64 -9.47
CA PRO A 24 11.56 -0.28 -10.07
C PRO A 24 11.31 -1.03 -11.38
N ARG A 25 12.34 -1.25 -12.17
CA ARG A 25 12.21 -1.93 -13.46
C ARG A 25 11.86 -3.40 -13.29
N ARG A 26 12.56 -4.12 -12.42
CA ARG A 26 12.27 -5.54 -12.15
C ARG A 26 10.90 -5.72 -11.56
N PHE A 27 10.53 -4.86 -10.62
CA PHE A 27 9.21 -4.91 -10.00
C PHE A 27 8.11 -4.66 -11.03
N ALA A 28 8.31 -3.66 -11.91
CA ALA A 28 7.35 -3.36 -12.98
C ALA A 28 7.24 -4.52 -13.99
N GLU A 29 8.34 -5.16 -14.33
CA GLU A 29 8.33 -6.33 -15.22
C GLU A 29 7.56 -7.50 -14.63
N LEU A 30 7.75 -7.77 -13.33
CA LEU A 30 7.01 -8.82 -12.63
C LEU A 30 5.51 -8.51 -12.58
N GLN A 31 5.16 -7.27 -12.30
CA GLN A 31 3.75 -6.85 -12.29
C GLN A 31 3.11 -6.98 -13.67
N LEU A 32 3.82 -6.57 -14.70
CA LEU A 32 3.32 -6.67 -16.07
C LEU A 32 3.11 -8.12 -16.47
N ALA A 33 4.06 -9.00 -16.12
CA ALA A 33 3.92 -10.43 -16.37
C ALA A 33 2.69 -11.03 -15.66
N ASN A 34 2.46 -10.62 -14.41
CA ASN A 34 1.28 -11.04 -13.66
C ASN A 34 -0.02 -10.53 -14.27
N LEU A 35 -0.03 -9.27 -14.76
CA LEU A 35 -1.22 -8.66 -15.36
C LEU A 35 -1.57 -9.25 -16.72
N ARG A 36 -0.60 -9.84 -17.42
CA ARG A 36 -0.84 -10.50 -18.71
C ARG A 36 -1.59 -11.82 -18.60
N LYS A 37 -1.67 -12.41 -17.41
CA LYS A 37 -2.47 -13.61 -17.18
C LYS A 37 -3.96 -13.25 -17.28
N ALA A 38 -4.72 -14.02 -18.03
CA ALA A 38 -6.11 -13.69 -18.41
C ALA A 38 -7.05 -13.44 -17.22
N ALA A 39 -6.80 -14.05 -16.07
CA ALA A 39 -7.64 -13.89 -14.89
C ALA A 39 -7.22 -12.73 -13.99
N SER A 40 -6.09 -12.08 -14.27
CA SER A 40 -5.49 -11.13 -13.32
C SER A 40 -6.17 -9.76 -13.29
N LEU A 41 -6.75 -9.29 -14.40
CA LEU A 41 -7.47 -8.01 -14.44
C LEU A 41 -8.70 -8.02 -13.55
N SER A 42 -9.49 -9.08 -13.62
CA SER A 42 -10.65 -9.25 -12.76
C SER A 42 -10.24 -9.34 -11.29
N ARG A 43 -9.20 -10.12 -11.01
CA ARG A 43 -8.65 -10.24 -9.65
C ARG A 43 -8.10 -8.92 -9.12
N ALA A 44 -7.43 -8.15 -9.99
CA ALA A 44 -6.89 -6.84 -9.61
C ALA A 44 -8.00 -5.88 -9.21
N ARG A 45 -9.11 -5.84 -9.96
CA ARG A 45 -10.26 -5.00 -9.62
C ARG A 45 -10.89 -5.42 -8.29
N VAL A 46 -11.03 -6.72 -8.06
CA VAL A 46 -11.55 -7.24 -6.79
C VAL A 46 -10.62 -6.87 -5.65
N LYS A 47 -9.31 -7.05 -5.80
CA LYS A 47 -8.33 -6.67 -4.77
C LYS A 47 -8.38 -5.17 -4.47
N ALA A 48 -8.44 -4.32 -5.50
CA ALA A 48 -8.54 -2.88 -5.32
C ALA A 48 -9.81 -2.51 -4.55
N SER A 49 -10.93 -3.13 -4.88
CA SER A 49 -12.21 -2.91 -4.19
C SER A 49 -12.14 -3.35 -2.73
N VAL A 50 -11.51 -4.50 -2.45
CA VAL A 50 -11.34 -5.01 -1.09
C VAL A 50 -10.46 -4.06 -0.26
N PHE A 51 -9.33 -3.63 -0.79
CA PHE A 51 -8.45 -2.69 -0.09
C PHE A 51 -9.13 -1.35 0.14
N PHE A 52 -9.90 -0.87 -0.84
CA PHE A 52 -10.67 0.36 -0.70
C PHE A 52 -11.73 0.22 0.40
N ALA A 53 -12.47 -0.89 0.43
CA ALA A 53 -13.47 -1.16 1.46
C ALA A 53 -12.84 -1.21 2.86
N VAL A 54 -11.68 -1.88 2.99
CA VAL A 54 -10.94 -1.92 4.25
C VAL A 54 -10.50 -0.52 4.66
N GLY A 55 -10.04 0.30 3.72
CA GLY A 55 -9.68 1.70 3.98
C GLY A 55 -10.86 2.52 4.48
N VAL A 56 -12.04 2.34 3.87
CA VAL A 56 -13.28 3.02 4.31
C VAL A 56 -13.67 2.57 5.73
N LEU A 57 -13.58 1.28 6.01
CA LEU A 57 -13.87 0.76 7.35
C LEU A 57 -12.91 1.33 8.40
N PHE A 58 -11.62 1.39 8.12
CA PHE A 58 -10.64 2.00 9.02
C PHE A 58 -10.90 3.50 9.19
N THR A 59 -11.30 4.19 8.14
CA THR A 59 -11.65 5.62 8.22
C THR A 59 -12.86 5.82 9.14
N ALA A 60 -13.90 5.01 8.96
CA ALA A 60 -15.09 5.06 9.81
C ALA A 60 -14.73 4.75 11.27
N LEU A 61 -13.88 3.77 11.49
CA LEU A 61 -13.40 3.40 12.82
C LEU A 61 -12.59 4.54 13.46
N TYR A 62 -11.76 5.24 12.68
CA TYR A 62 -10.98 6.37 13.16
C TYR A 62 -11.86 7.51 13.67
N PHE A 63 -12.97 7.79 12.97
CA PHE A 63 -13.91 8.82 13.37
C PHE A 63 -14.90 8.37 14.46
N SER A 64 -14.91 7.08 14.81
CA SER A 64 -15.74 6.58 15.91
C SER A 64 -15.09 6.96 17.25
N PRO A 65 -15.89 6.97 18.37
CA PRO A 65 -15.33 7.28 19.69
C PRO A 65 -14.24 6.30 20.15
N TRP A 66 -14.17 5.13 19.55
CA TRP A 66 -13.22 4.07 19.94
C TRP A 66 -11.96 4.02 19.08
N GLY A 67 -11.90 4.80 18.00
CA GLY A 67 -10.91 4.61 16.97
C GLY A 67 -9.85 5.69 16.81
N HIS A 68 -9.71 6.63 17.74
CA HIS A 68 -8.71 7.71 17.67
C HIS A 68 -7.29 7.23 18.00
N GLN A 69 -6.90 6.09 17.49
CA GLN A 69 -5.57 5.56 17.72
C GLN A 69 -4.72 5.65 16.45
N ALA A 70 -3.43 5.88 16.65
CA ALA A 70 -2.49 6.04 15.53
C ALA A 70 -2.49 4.84 14.59
N TRP A 71 -2.65 3.62 15.13
CA TRP A 71 -2.62 2.41 14.32
C TRP A 71 -3.79 2.34 13.33
N VAL A 72 -4.93 2.93 13.67
CA VAL A 72 -6.09 2.99 12.76
C VAL A 72 -5.79 3.92 11.58
N LEU A 73 -5.19 5.08 11.86
CA LEU A 73 -4.77 6.01 10.81
C LEU A 73 -3.74 5.37 9.86
N ILE A 74 -2.76 4.67 10.43
CA ILE A 74 -1.74 3.96 9.66
C ILE A 74 -2.40 2.90 8.77
N GLY A 75 -3.33 2.13 9.31
CA GLY A 75 -4.07 1.13 8.54
C GLY A 75 -4.88 1.74 7.41
N THR A 76 -5.51 2.88 7.64
CA THR A 76 -6.25 3.63 6.62
C THR A 76 -5.34 4.02 5.47
N ILE A 77 -4.20 4.64 5.76
CA ILE A 77 -3.25 5.09 4.74
C ILE A 77 -2.69 3.90 3.97
N PHE A 78 -2.29 2.84 4.67
CA PHE A 78 -1.76 1.63 4.04
C PHE A 78 -2.77 0.99 3.10
N SER A 79 -4.03 0.89 3.53
CA SER A 79 -5.11 0.28 2.73
C SER A 79 -5.39 1.10 1.47
N PHE A 80 -5.44 2.43 1.57
CA PHE A 80 -5.66 3.29 0.40
C PHE A 80 -4.46 3.27 -0.56
N LEU A 81 -3.23 3.22 -0.05
CA LEU A 81 -2.04 3.09 -0.90
C LEU A 81 -2.08 1.76 -1.67
N SER A 82 -2.42 0.68 -1.00
CA SER A 82 -2.52 -0.64 -1.64
C SER A 82 -3.63 -0.66 -2.69
N ALA A 83 -4.79 -0.07 -2.40
CA ALA A 83 -5.89 0.03 -3.36
C ALA A 83 -5.48 0.85 -4.58
N ALA A 84 -4.84 1.98 -4.39
CA ALA A 84 -4.36 2.85 -5.47
C ALA A 84 -3.35 2.12 -6.34
N GLU A 85 -2.39 1.41 -5.72
CA GLU A 85 -1.39 0.64 -6.45
C GLU A 85 -2.04 -0.38 -7.37
N VAL A 86 -2.94 -1.21 -6.84
CA VAL A 86 -3.60 -2.25 -7.62
C VAL A 86 -4.47 -1.65 -8.72
N PHE A 87 -5.19 -0.57 -8.41
CA PHE A 87 -6.04 0.11 -9.39
C PHE A 87 -5.23 0.68 -10.55
N PHE A 88 -4.12 1.38 -10.25
CA PHE A 88 -3.28 1.98 -11.29
C PHE A 88 -2.55 0.92 -12.11
N GLN A 89 -2.13 -0.19 -11.51
CA GLN A 89 -1.54 -1.31 -12.23
C GLN A 89 -2.53 -1.89 -13.24
N ALA A 90 -3.79 -2.03 -12.85
CA ALA A 90 -4.82 -2.56 -13.74
C ALA A 90 -5.16 -1.59 -14.87
N LYS A 91 -5.10 -0.28 -14.60
CA LYS A 91 -5.45 0.76 -15.57
C LYS A 91 -4.33 1.07 -16.56
N TYR A 92 -3.08 1.16 -16.07
CA TYR A 92 -1.93 1.53 -16.87
C TYR A 92 -1.00 0.32 -17.00
N GLN A 93 -1.12 -0.41 -18.09
CA GLN A 93 -0.40 -1.66 -18.31
C GLN A 93 0.85 -1.50 -19.18
N SER A 94 1.43 -0.32 -19.24
CA SER A 94 2.69 -0.10 -19.92
C SER A 94 3.87 -0.19 -18.95
N LEU A 95 5.02 -0.67 -19.45
CA LEU A 95 6.21 -0.81 -18.62
C LEU A 95 6.66 0.54 -18.04
N ASP A 96 6.65 1.60 -18.84
CA ASP A 96 7.07 2.92 -18.38
C ASP A 96 6.15 3.48 -17.30
N ALA A 97 4.83 3.30 -17.46
CA ALA A 97 3.86 3.72 -16.46
C ALA A 97 4.04 2.95 -15.15
N LEU A 98 4.30 1.65 -15.22
CA LEU A 98 4.53 0.82 -14.04
C LEU A 98 5.85 1.18 -13.34
N ILE A 99 6.89 1.53 -14.07
CA ILE A 99 8.15 2.00 -13.50
C ILE A 99 7.94 3.31 -12.74
N PHE A 100 7.25 4.27 -13.36
CA PHE A 100 6.94 5.55 -12.72
C PHE A 100 6.10 5.34 -11.46
N GLN A 101 5.06 4.52 -11.56
CA GLN A 101 4.17 4.17 -10.44
C GLN A 101 4.96 3.50 -9.31
N SER A 102 5.86 2.57 -9.65
CA SER A 102 6.69 1.88 -8.68
C SER A 102 7.55 2.85 -7.88
N ARG A 103 8.20 3.82 -8.55
CA ARG A 103 9.00 4.84 -7.87
C ARG A 103 8.16 5.71 -6.95
N LEU A 104 7.02 6.20 -7.45
CA LEU A 104 6.13 7.06 -6.67
C LEU A 104 5.58 6.35 -5.45
N LEU A 105 5.04 5.15 -5.63
CA LEU A 105 4.48 4.37 -4.52
C LEU A 105 5.56 3.91 -3.56
N GLY A 106 6.76 3.61 -4.05
CA GLY A 106 7.90 3.29 -3.19
C GLY A 106 8.22 4.41 -2.23
N ILE A 107 8.26 5.65 -2.71
CA ILE A 107 8.48 6.83 -1.87
C ILE A 107 7.35 6.98 -0.84
N LEU A 108 6.10 6.78 -1.26
CA LEU A 108 4.95 6.86 -0.36
C LEU A 108 4.99 5.77 0.73
N TYR A 109 5.36 4.54 0.37
CA TYR A 109 5.50 3.46 1.34
C TYR A 109 6.65 3.71 2.32
N LEU A 110 7.77 4.25 1.84
CA LEU A 110 8.88 4.62 2.73
C LEU A 110 8.48 5.74 3.68
N GLY A 111 7.72 6.73 3.19
CA GLY A 111 7.16 7.79 4.03
C GLY A 111 6.22 7.23 5.10
N LEU A 112 5.35 6.29 4.73
CA LEU A 112 4.46 5.62 5.67
C LEU A 112 5.25 4.84 6.73
N ALA A 113 6.28 4.10 6.32
CA ALA A 113 7.14 3.35 7.24
C ALA A 113 7.84 4.29 8.22
N ALA A 114 8.41 5.39 7.73
CA ALA A 114 9.09 6.37 8.57
C ALA A 114 8.11 7.03 9.55
N GLY A 115 6.95 7.44 9.08
CA GLY A 115 5.90 8.02 9.93
C GLY A 115 5.41 7.05 10.99
N SER A 116 5.23 5.80 10.63
CA SER A 116 4.82 4.74 11.57
C SER A 116 5.90 4.52 12.64
N TYR A 117 7.17 4.51 12.25
CA TYR A 117 8.28 4.37 13.19
C TYR A 117 8.33 5.54 14.18
N VAL A 118 8.15 6.77 13.70
CA VAL A 118 8.12 7.96 14.56
C VAL A 118 6.96 7.86 15.55
N MET A 119 5.78 7.45 15.10
CA MET A 119 4.63 7.24 16.00
C MET A 119 4.92 6.17 17.05
N LEU A 120 5.60 5.10 16.64
CA LEU A 120 5.97 4.01 17.55
C LEU A 120 6.90 4.49 18.68
N THR A 121 7.85 5.37 18.36
CA THR A 121 8.78 5.92 19.36
C THR A 121 8.13 6.90 20.31
N ARG A 122 7.02 7.53 19.92
CA ARG A 122 6.28 8.50 20.76
C ARG A 122 5.20 7.86 21.63
N ILE A 123 4.85 6.64 21.34
CA ILE A 123 3.91 5.87 22.15
C ILE A 123 4.66 5.17 23.28
#